data_20d83809e4feb2097dc801f14515a2d1
#
_entry.id   20d83809e4feb2097dc801f14515a2d1
#
_cell.length_a   1.000
_cell.length_b   1.000
_cell.length_c   1.000
_cell.angle_alpha   90.00
_cell.angle_beta   90.00
_cell.angle_gamma   90.00
#
_symmetry.space_group_name_H-M   'P 1'
#
loop_
_entity.id
_entity.type
_entity.pdbx_description
1 polymer ?
#
loop_
_entity_poly.entity_id
_entity_poly.type
_entity_poly.pdbx_seq_one_letter_code
_entity_poly.pdbx_strand_id
1 'polypeptide(L)'
;MMSAFILTPKVAIDTLHVWMNVVMHNSTFKACEMTILAFPRIVHRYLDVDGVSIFYRESIPVEAGPDAPVLLLLHGFPSASHQFRRLIDAIGNRYRVIAPDYPGFGHSEVPLPASAGGNFAYTFDQLADTMEGFVKGLGLDRFVSYLFDFGAPVGFRLATRHPEWFAGLIIQNGNAYEEGLSDGARDFIALRPEQPDAEQTIRDLLTLSGTRFQYETGIGQQELLAPDGWTLDQHFLDQPGRKQPQVDLAFDYHSNVARYSEWQAWLRQHRPRTLIVWGKDDPFFPEPGAHAYLRDLPEAELHLLETGHFALEEKLPEIVPLIADFVDRTWHAPGR
;
A
#
# COMPACT_ATOMS: atom_id res chain seq x y z
N MET A 1 -1.13 -46.37 -45.95
CA MET A 1 -1.40 -47.03 -44.69
C MET A 1 -0.28 -46.70 -43.73
N MET A 2 -0.47 -45.65 -42.91
CA MET A 2 0.51 -45.31 -41.83
C MET A 2 -0.07 -45.83 -40.50
N SER A 3 0.64 -46.83 -39.93
CA SER A 3 0.29 -47.44 -38.67
C SER A 3 0.85 -46.56 -37.52
N ALA A 4 -0.05 -45.95 -36.75
CA ALA A 4 0.36 -45.18 -35.56
C ALA A 4 0.60 -46.16 -34.41
N PHE A 5 1.85 -46.16 -33.92
CA PHE A 5 2.22 -46.83 -32.67
C PHE A 5 1.77 -45.96 -31.50
N ILE A 6 0.73 -46.41 -30.82
CA ILE A 6 0.31 -45.84 -29.54
C ILE A 6 1.17 -46.50 -28.46
N LEU A 7 2.14 -45.75 -27.93
CA LEU A 7 2.89 -46.14 -26.72
C LEU A 7 1.98 -46.06 -25.50
N THR A 8 1.86 -47.14 -24.76
CA THR A 8 1.08 -47.23 -23.52
C THR A 8 1.77 -46.41 -22.39
N PRO A 9 1.05 -45.83 -21.46
CA PRO A 9 1.62 -44.96 -20.39
C PRO A 9 2.67 -45.64 -19.52
N LYS A 10 2.67 -46.97 -19.44
CA LYS A 10 3.60 -47.75 -18.61
C LYS A 10 5.04 -47.76 -19.16
N VAL A 11 5.22 -47.72 -20.45
CA VAL A 11 6.53 -47.70 -21.09
C VAL A 11 7.25 -46.33 -20.94
N ALA A 12 6.46 -45.25 -20.88
CA ALA A 12 6.99 -43.91 -20.66
C ALA A 12 7.54 -43.68 -19.24
N ILE A 13 6.91 -44.30 -18.24
CA ILE A 13 7.33 -44.18 -16.82
C ILE A 13 8.63 -44.99 -16.58
N ASP A 14 8.76 -46.18 -17.13
CA ASP A 14 9.97 -46.99 -16.96
C ASP A 14 11.20 -46.38 -17.66
N THR A 15 11.00 -45.70 -18.79
CA THR A 15 12.10 -45.00 -19.49
C THR A 15 12.57 -43.77 -18.73
N LEU A 16 11.68 -43.05 -18.03
CA LEU A 16 12.03 -41.90 -17.20
C LEU A 16 12.83 -42.33 -15.94
N HIS A 17 12.46 -43.47 -15.31
CA HIS A 17 13.17 -44.04 -14.17
C HIS A 17 14.58 -44.51 -14.50
N VAL A 18 14.78 -45.09 -15.68
CA VAL A 18 16.10 -45.52 -16.16
C VAL A 18 17.01 -44.31 -16.46
N TRP A 19 16.44 -43.23 -17.01
CA TRP A 19 17.21 -42.01 -17.27
C TRP A 19 17.60 -41.27 -15.96
N MET A 20 16.72 -41.20 -14.99
CA MET A 20 17.04 -40.61 -13.68
C MET A 20 18.13 -41.40 -12.93
N ASN A 21 18.16 -42.72 -13.01
CA ASN A 21 19.18 -43.54 -12.35
C ASN A 21 20.55 -43.49 -13.03
N VAL A 22 20.64 -43.25 -14.34
CA VAL A 22 21.92 -43.14 -15.07
C VAL A 22 22.58 -41.77 -14.81
N VAL A 23 21.81 -40.71 -14.58
CA VAL A 23 22.32 -39.35 -14.30
C VAL A 23 22.80 -39.21 -12.85
N MET A 24 22.28 -40.04 -11.91
CA MET A 24 22.58 -39.93 -10.47
C MET A 24 23.87 -40.65 -10.04
N HIS A 25 24.59 -41.39 -10.92
CA HIS A 25 25.74 -42.22 -10.51
C HIS A 25 27.10 -41.57 -10.67
N ASN A 26 27.22 -40.33 -11.14
CA ASN A 26 28.55 -39.76 -11.40
C ASN A 26 28.73 -38.26 -11.02
N SER A 27 27.96 -37.75 -10.06
CA SER A 27 28.34 -36.47 -9.49
C SER A 27 27.79 -36.37 -8.05
N THR A 28 28.66 -36.03 -7.11
CA THR A 28 28.33 -35.53 -5.79
C THR A 28 27.59 -34.19 -5.94
N PHE A 29 26.42 -34.22 -6.51
CA PHE A 29 25.46 -33.11 -6.36
C PHE A 29 24.92 -33.19 -4.95
N LYS A 30 25.38 -32.28 -4.05
CA LYS A 30 24.57 -31.87 -2.92
C LYS A 30 23.17 -31.61 -3.47
N ALA A 31 22.18 -32.34 -2.97
CA ALA A 31 20.79 -32.01 -3.24
C ALA A 31 20.62 -30.56 -2.80
N CYS A 32 20.53 -29.67 -3.76
CA CYS A 32 20.02 -28.33 -3.53
C CYS A 32 18.56 -28.60 -3.20
N GLU A 33 18.22 -28.58 -1.90
CA GLU A 33 16.83 -28.50 -1.50
C GLU A 33 16.29 -27.26 -2.19
N MET A 34 15.57 -27.47 -3.28
CA MET A 34 14.81 -26.45 -3.95
C MET A 34 13.67 -26.13 -2.98
N THR A 35 13.92 -25.17 -2.09
CA THR A 35 12.86 -24.61 -1.27
C THR A 35 11.86 -24.00 -2.25
N ILE A 36 10.80 -24.74 -2.55
CA ILE A 36 9.66 -24.17 -3.28
C ILE A 36 9.15 -23.07 -2.35
N LEU A 37 9.40 -21.82 -2.68
CA LEU A 37 8.80 -20.71 -1.97
C LEU A 37 7.29 -20.90 -2.08
N ALA A 38 6.68 -21.28 -0.99
CA ALA A 38 5.23 -21.41 -0.94
C ALA A 38 4.64 -20.02 -1.14
N PHE A 39 3.76 -19.86 -2.14
CA PHE A 39 3.01 -18.61 -2.31
C PHE A 39 2.12 -18.37 -1.10
N PRO A 40 1.98 -17.13 -0.63
CA PRO A 40 1.09 -16.81 0.47
C PRO A 40 -0.36 -17.13 0.10
N ARG A 41 -1.13 -17.59 1.07
CA ARG A 41 -2.57 -17.69 0.91
C ARG A 41 -3.18 -16.30 1.09
N ILE A 42 -3.62 -15.70 -0.01
CA ILE A 42 -4.27 -14.39 0.00
C ILE A 42 -5.77 -14.59 -0.19
N VAL A 43 -6.57 -13.98 0.67
CA VAL A 43 -8.02 -13.95 0.59
C VAL A 43 -8.52 -12.53 0.34
N HIS A 44 -9.66 -12.43 -0.35
CA HIS A 44 -10.32 -11.21 -0.72
C HIS A 44 -11.69 -11.20 -0.04
N ARG A 45 -11.94 -10.21 0.79
CA ARG A 45 -13.12 -10.19 1.66
C ARG A 45 -13.77 -8.82 1.68
N TYR A 46 -14.96 -8.78 2.23
CA TYR A 46 -15.70 -7.57 2.53
C TYR A 46 -16.04 -7.53 4.02
N LEU A 47 -15.99 -6.34 4.60
CA LEU A 47 -16.47 -6.05 5.95
C LEU A 47 -17.45 -4.89 5.87
N ASP A 48 -18.62 -5.06 6.46
CA ASP A 48 -19.55 -3.95 6.65
C ASP A 48 -19.07 -3.06 7.80
N VAL A 49 -18.91 -1.77 7.51
CA VAL A 49 -18.55 -0.75 8.49
C VAL A 49 -19.62 0.34 8.42
N ASP A 50 -20.52 0.35 9.40
CA ASP A 50 -21.61 1.31 9.49
C ASP A 50 -22.47 1.41 8.22
N GLY A 51 -22.70 0.27 7.57
CA GLY A 51 -23.48 0.16 6.35
C GLY A 51 -22.70 0.43 5.07
N VAL A 52 -21.37 0.59 5.14
CA VAL A 52 -20.49 0.71 3.97
C VAL A 52 -19.67 -0.57 3.80
N SER A 53 -19.78 -1.21 2.64
CA SER A 53 -19.05 -2.45 2.34
C SER A 53 -17.60 -2.14 1.97
N ILE A 54 -16.65 -2.50 2.86
CA ILE A 54 -15.22 -2.28 2.70
C ILE A 54 -14.56 -3.56 2.20
N PHE A 55 -14.01 -3.51 0.99
CA PHE A 55 -13.16 -4.57 0.45
C PHE A 55 -11.78 -4.55 1.09
N TYR A 56 -11.19 -5.72 1.31
CA TYR A 56 -9.81 -5.82 1.73
C TYR A 56 -9.14 -7.11 1.26
N ARG A 57 -7.83 -7.05 1.09
CA ARG A 57 -6.93 -8.18 0.88
C ARG A 57 -6.33 -8.59 2.20
N GLU A 58 -6.26 -9.89 2.44
CA GLU A 58 -5.64 -10.41 3.66
C GLU A 58 -4.76 -11.61 3.33
N SER A 59 -3.50 -11.57 3.74
CA SER A 59 -2.65 -12.77 3.72
C SER A 59 -2.84 -13.58 5.00
N ILE A 60 -2.86 -14.91 4.84
CA ILE A 60 -2.94 -15.85 5.96
C ILE A 60 -1.57 -16.51 6.06
N PRO A 61 -0.71 -16.09 7.01
CA PRO A 61 0.63 -16.62 7.14
C PRO A 61 0.59 -18.10 7.51
N VAL A 62 1.40 -18.91 6.82
CA VAL A 62 1.49 -20.34 7.03
C VAL A 62 2.59 -20.67 8.04
N GLU A 63 3.66 -19.87 8.04
CA GLU A 63 4.88 -20.13 8.81
C GLU A 63 4.81 -19.63 10.26
N ALA A 64 4.12 -18.52 10.51
CA ALA A 64 4.15 -17.82 11.80
C ALA A 64 2.95 -18.10 12.72
N GLY A 65 1.93 -18.81 12.25
CA GLY A 65 0.76 -19.15 13.06
C GLY A 65 -0.07 -17.92 13.51
N PRO A 66 -0.87 -18.07 14.59
CA PRO A 66 -1.77 -17.01 15.06
C PRO A 66 -1.08 -15.77 15.64
N ASP A 67 0.20 -15.91 16.07
CA ASP A 67 0.98 -14.81 16.65
C ASP A 67 1.79 -14.03 15.63
N ALA A 68 1.52 -14.25 14.32
CA ALA A 68 2.18 -13.54 13.24
C ALA A 68 2.06 -12.02 13.40
N PRO A 69 3.15 -11.27 13.10
CA PRO A 69 3.05 -9.82 13.05
C PRO A 69 1.95 -9.37 12.09
N VAL A 70 1.18 -8.36 12.51
CA VAL A 70 0.11 -7.77 11.70
C VAL A 70 0.61 -6.49 11.05
N LEU A 71 0.42 -6.39 9.72
CA LEU A 71 0.66 -5.18 8.96
C LEU A 71 -0.66 -4.66 8.41
N LEU A 72 -0.97 -3.39 8.68
CA LEU A 72 -2.08 -2.67 8.07
C LEU A 72 -1.53 -1.72 7.01
N LEU A 73 -1.89 -1.97 5.73
CA LEU A 73 -1.40 -1.18 4.59
C LEU A 73 -2.47 -0.19 4.14
N LEU A 74 -2.20 1.09 4.35
CA LEU A 74 -3.11 2.18 3.99
C LEU A 74 -2.64 2.81 2.68
N HIS A 75 -3.46 2.67 1.64
CA HIS A 75 -3.16 3.12 0.29
C HIS A 75 -3.39 4.61 0.08
N GLY A 76 -2.95 5.11 -1.07
CA GLY A 76 -3.12 6.47 -1.50
C GLY A 76 -3.92 6.64 -2.78
N PHE A 77 -3.99 7.87 -3.24
CA PHE A 77 -4.62 8.27 -4.49
C PHE A 77 -3.69 8.03 -5.69
N PRO A 78 -4.21 7.64 -6.86
CA PRO A 78 -5.61 7.27 -7.14
C PRO A 78 -5.88 5.77 -6.94
N SER A 79 -4.97 5.08 -6.27
CA SER A 79 -4.91 3.63 -6.21
C SER A 79 -5.83 3.04 -5.11
N ALA A 80 -5.64 1.76 -4.84
CA ALA A 80 -6.34 1.00 -3.83
C ALA A 80 -5.42 -0.12 -3.31
N SER A 81 -5.92 -1.08 -2.55
CA SER A 81 -5.11 -2.18 -2.00
C SER A 81 -4.32 -2.97 -3.04
N HIS A 82 -4.70 -2.91 -4.33
CA HIS A 82 -3.96 -3.62 -5.39
C HIS A 82 -2.54 -3.09 -5.62
N GLN A 83 -2.24 -1.84 -5.23
CA GLN A 83 -0.87 -1.31 -5.28
C GLN A 83 0.10 -2.15 -4.44
N PHE A 84 -0.41 -2.78 -3.38
CA PHE A 84 0.36 -3.63 -2.48
C PHE A 84 0.42 -5.10 -2.93
N ARG A 85 -0.18 -5.49 -4.06
CA ARG A 85 -0.27 -6.89 -4.54
C ARG A 85 1.07 -7.62 -4.50
N ARG A 86 2.10 -7.01 -5.08
CA ARG A 86 3.45 -7.60 -5.13
C ARG A 86 4.13 -7.66 -3.76
N LEU A 87 3.89 -6.66 -2.91
CA LEU A 87 4.38 -6.65 -1.53
C LEU A 87 3.72 -7.77 -0.72
N ILE A 88 2.39 -7.92 -0.83
CA ILE A 88 1.65 -8.98 -0.14
C ILE A 88 2.14 -10.37 -0.58
N ASP A 89 2.41 -10.56 -1.88
CA ASP A 89 2.99 -11.81 -2.41
C ASP A 89 4.37 -12.10 -1.79
N ALA A 90 5.18 -11.06 -1.59
CA ALA A 90 6.54 -11.21 -1.09
C ALA A 90 6.63 -11.53 0.42
N ILE A 91 5.72 -10.96 1.24
CA ILE A 91 5.83 -11.04 2.71
C ILE A 91 4.68 -11.79 3.40
N GLY A 92 3.61 -12.10 2.67
CA GLY A 92 2.37 -12.63 3.23
C GLY A 92 2.46 -14.06 3.83
N ASN A 93 3.53 -14.82 3.57
CA ASN A 93 3.79 -16.09 4.25
C ASN A 93 4.29 -15.91 5.69
N ARG A 94 4.95 -14.78 5.97
CA ARG A 94 5.55 -14.48 7.28
C ARG A 94 4.64 -13.62 8.15
N TYR A 95 3.86 -12.73 7.53
CA TYR A 95 3.08 -11.71 8.22
C TYR A 95 1.60 -11.79 7.83
N ARG A 96 0.72 -11.46 8.76
CA ARG A 96 -0.67 -11.19 8.47
C ARG A 96 -0.78 -9.78 7.89
N VAL A 97 -0.87 -9.67 6.58
CA VAL A 97 -0.94 -8.39 5.88
C VAL A 97 -2.40 -8.10 5.53
N ILE A 98 -2.89 -6.93 5.90
CA ILE A 98 -4.25 -6.48 5.67
C ILE A 98 -4.20 -5.16 4.91
N ALA A 99 -4.85 -5.10 3.75
CA ALA A 99 -4.90 -3.92 2.90
C ALA A 99 -6.36 -3.63 2.50
N PRO A 100 -7.04 -2.69 3.17
CA PRO A 100 -8.38 -2.26 2.79
C PRO A 100 -8.36 -1.32 1.59
N ASP A 101 -9.47 -1.25 0.86
CA ASP A 101 -9.80 -0.15 -0.04
C ASP A 101 -10.69 0.85 0.71
N TYR A 102 -10.40 2.15 0.64
CA TYR A 102 -11.26 3.15 1.26
C TYR A 102 -12.62 3.25 0.55
N PRO A 103 -13.68 3.77 1.21
CA PRO A 103 -14.92 4.13 0.52
C PRO A 103 -14.62 4.99 -0.72
N GLY A 104 -15.24 4.67 -1.85
CA GLY A 104 -14.98 5.38 -3.10
C GLY A 104 -13.77 4.90 -3.91
N PHE A 105 -12.97 3.99 -3.37
CA PHE A 105 -11.77 3.43 -4.02
C PHE A 105 -11.92 1.94 -4.33
N GLY A 106 -11.17 1.47 -5.31
CA GLY A 106 -11.02 0.05 -5.60
C GLY A 106 -12.34 -0.71 -5.70
N HIS A 107 -12.43 -1.80 -4.96
CA HIS A 107 -13.61 -2.66 -4.89
C HIS A 107 -14.57 -2.32 -3.74
N SER A 108 -14.22 -1.34 -2.88
CA SER A 108 -15.13 -0.87 -1.83
C SER A 108 -16.33 -0.15 -2.40
N GLU A 109 -17.38 -0.08 -1.60
CA GLU A 109 -18.60 0.65 -1.94
C GLU A 109 -18.31 2.14 -2.17
N VAL A 110 -19.14 2.74 -3.01
CA VAL A 110 -19.12 4.18 -3.30
C VAL A 110 -20.43 4.79 -2.78
N PRO A 111 -20.52 5.11 -1.50
CA PRO A 111 -21.67 5.83 -0.97
C PRO A 111 -21.88 7.12 -1.75
N LEU A 112 -23.15 7.50 -1.96
CA LEU A 112 -23.46 8.73 -2.68
C LEU A 112 -22.90 9.94 -1.90
N PRO A 113 -22.02 10.76 -2.53
CA PRO A 113 -21.42 11.90 -1.86
C PRO A 113 -22.44 12.92 -1.36
N ALA A 114 -22.19 13.53 -0.21
CA ALA A 114 -22.99 14.63 0.31
C ALA A 114 -23.02 15.82 -0.66
N SER A 115 -21.91 16.10 -1.36
CA SER A 115 -21.81 17.10 -2.43
C SER A 115 -22.72 16.81 -3.64
N ALA A 116 -23.13 15.54 -3.82
CA ALA A 116 -24.06 15.09 -4.86
C ALA A 116 -25.46 14.73 -4.33
N GLY A 117 -25.80 15.19 -3.13
CA GLY A 117 -27.11 14.97 -2.51
C GLY A 117 -27.26 13.66 -1.72
N GLY A 118 -26.16 12.95 -1.44
CA GLY A 118 -26.11 11.80 -0.55
C GLY A 118 -25.87 12.16 0.91
N ASN A 119 -25.48 11.18 1.70
CA ASN A 119 -25.22 11.31 3.14
C ASN A 119 -23.77 11.07 3.54
N PHE A 120 -22.90 10.67 2.61
CA PHE A 120 -21.51 10.35 2.91
C PHE A 120 -20.62 11.55 2.58
N ALA A 121 -19.95 12.09 3.58
CA ALA A 121 -18.97 13.15 3.39
C ALA A 121 -17.60 12.55 3.05
N TYR A 122 -17.11 12.74 1.83
CA TYR A 122 -15.77 12.32 1.47
C TYR A 122 -14.75 13.32 2.01
N THR A 123 -14.36 13.12 3.26
CA THR A 123 -13.31 13.86 3.97
C THR A 123 -12.31 12.89 4.56
N PHE A 124 -11.09 13.35 4.87
CA PHE A 124 -10.10 12.51 5.53
C PHE A 124 -10.51 12.10 6.94
N ASP A 125 -11.31 12.91 7.63
CA ASP A 125 -11.88 12.54 8.93
C ASP A 125 -12.85 11.35 8.76
N GLN A 126 -13.75 11.40 7.77
CA GLN A 126 -14.67 10.30 7.50
C GLN A 126 -13.97 9.02 7.03
N LEU A 127 -12.90 9.13 6.21
CA LEU A 127 -12.09 7.97 5.87
C LEU A 127 -11.44 7.35 7.11
N ALA A 128 -10.93 8.18 8.02
CA ALA A 128 -10.35 7.70 9.27
C ALA A 128 -11.40 7.06 10.19
N ASP A 129 -12.61 7.63 10.28
CA ASP A 129 -13.72 7.04 11.03
C ASP A 129 -14.10 5.66 10.49
N THR A 130 -14.18 5.53 9.16
CA THR A 130 -14.45 4.23 8.51
C THR A 130 -13.32 3.23 8.77
N MET A 131 -12.06 3.66 8.68
CA MET A 131 -10.93 2.77 8.96
C MET A 131 -10.81 2.42 10.44
N GLU A 132 -11.22 3.28 11.35
CA GLU A 132 -11.34 2.95 12.78
C GLU A 132 -12.38 1.85 13.01
N GLY A 133 -13.56 1.97 12.39
CA GLY A 133 -14.58 0.93 12.39
C GLY A 133 -14.09 -0.37 11.77
N PHE A 134 -13.34 -0.31 10.68
CA PHE A 134 -12.72 -1.47 10.01
C PHE A 134 -11.73 -2.20 10.94
N VAL A 135 -10.81 -1.47 11.58
CA VAL A 135 -9.84 -2.03 12.54
C VAL A 135 -10.54 -2.73 13.70
N LYS A 136 -11.55 -2.06 14.29
CA LYS A 136 -12.37 -2.62 15.37
C LYS A 136 -13.17 -3.85 14.92
N GLY A 137 -13.75 -3.80 13.73
CA GLY A 137 -14.52 -4.91 13.15
C GLY A 137 -13.71 -6.16 12.88
N LEU A 138 -12.41 -6.03 12.61
CA LEU A 138 -11.47 -7.13 12.50
C LEU A 138 -10.84 -7.56 13.83
N GLY A 139 -11.11 -6.87 14.92
CA GLY A 139 -10.53 -7.14 16.24
C GLY A 139 -9.02 -6.91 16.27
N LEU A 140 -8.51 -5.94 15.53
CA LEU A 140 -7.09 -5.60 15.53
C LEU A 140 -6.80 -4.65 16.68
N ASP A 141 -5.91 -5.03 17.56
CA ASP A 141 -5.49 -4.26 18.73
C ASP A 141 -4.02 -3.82 18.67
N ARG A 142 -3.24 -4.38 17.73
CA ARG A 142 -1.84 -4.04 17.52
C ARG A 142 -1.40 -4.37 16.10
N PHE A 143 -0.74 -3.42 15.42
CA PHE A 143 -0.19 -3.62 14.07
C PHE A 143 0.98 -2.67 13.77
N VAL A 144 1.80 -3.02 12.79
CA VAL A 144 2.68 -2.07 12.09
C VAL A 144 1.88 -1.46 10.95
N SER A 145 1.79 -0.14 10.88
CA SER A 145 1.04 0.52 9.81
C SER A 145 1.97 0.98 8.70
N TYR A 146 1.60 0.65 7.45
CA TYR A 146 2.24 1.17 6.25
C TYR A 146 1.40 2.36 5.75
N LEU A 147 2.03 3.51 5.67
CA LEU A 147 1.40 4.79 5.34
C LEU A 147 1.93 5.29 4.00
N PHE A 148 1.09 5.27 2.98
CA PHE A 148 1.41 5.76 1.66
C PHE A 148 0.43 6.86 1.24
N ASP A 149 0.92 8.03 0.82
CA ASP A 149 0.11 9.13 0.28
C ASP A 149 -1.10 9.47 1.18
N PHE A 150 -2.37 9.28 0.74
CA PHE A 150 -3.58 9.44 1.57
C PHE A 150 -3.60 8.50 2.79
N GLY A 151 -2.83 7.42 2.74
CA GLY A 151 -2.66 6.54 3.90
C GLY A 151 -1.99 7.25 5.08
N ALA A 152 -1.16 8.26 4.85
CA ALA A 152 -0.54 9.02 5.94
C ALA A 152 -1.57 9.86 6.72
N PRO A 153 -2.38 10.73 6.10
CA PRO A 153 -3.40 11.49 6.84
C PRO A 153 -4.45 10.60 7.50
N VAL A 154 -4.84 9.47 6.91
CA VAL A 154 -5.74 8.51 7.55
C VAL A 154 -5.04 7.84 8.74
N GLY A 155 -3.82 7.32 8.55
CA GLY A 155 -3.07 6.64 9.59
C GLY A 155 -2.72 7.53 10.77
N PHE A 156 -2.33 8.80 10.54
CA PHE A 156 -2.05 9.73 11.63
C PHE A 156 -3.29 10.13 12.43
N ARG A 157 -4.48 10.20 11.78
CA ARG A 157 -5.74 10.39 12.51
C ARG A 157 -6.05 9.20 13.42
N LEU A 158 -5.82 7.98 12.94
CA LEU A 158 -5.96 6.77 13.77
C LEU A 158 -4.91 6.77 14.90
N ALA A 159 -3.68 7.12 14.61
CA ALA A 159 -2.59 7.12 15.58
C ALA A 159 -2.81 8.13 16.72
N THR A 160 -3.35 9.29 16.42
CA THR A 160 -3.67 10.29 17.47
C THR A 160 -4.84 9.87 18.35
N ARG A 161 -5.77 9.07 17.82
CA ARG A 161 -6.92 8.54 18.57
C ARG A 161 -6.59 7.27 19.36
N HIS A 162 -5.77 6.38 18.78
CA HIS A 162 -5.46 5.05 19.26
C HIS A 162 -3.96 4.76 19.19
N PRO A 163 -3.13 5.49 19.95
CA PRO A 163 -1.67 5.29 19.89
C PRO A 163 -1.24 3.86 20.25
N GLU A 164 -2.03 3.16 21.07
CA GLU A 164 -1.79 1.78 21.52
C GLU A 164 -1.84 0.75 20.38
N TRP A 165 -2.53 1.04 19.27
CA TRP A 165 -2.60 0.13 18.13
C TRP A 165 -1.30 0.06 17.33
N PHE A 166 -0.48 1.11 17.39
CA PHE A 166 0.68 1.27 16.51
C PHE A 166 1.95 0.69 17.15
N ALA A 167 2.31 -0.54 16.73
CA ALA A 167 3.59 -1.15 17.10
C ALA A 167 4.77 -0.43 16.43
N GLY A 168 4.57 0.12 15.24
CA GLY A 168 5.54 0.87 14.45
C GLY A 168 4.92 1.44 13.19
N LEU A 169 5.67 2.29 12.50
CA LEU A 169 5.28 2.94 11.25
C LEU A 169 6.24 2.57 10.12
N ILE A 170 5.70 2.30 8.95
CA ILE A 170 6.43 2.29 7.68
C ILE A 170 5.85 3.43 6.86
N ILE A 171 6.67 4.39 6.47
CA ILE A 171 6.23 5.58 5.74
C ILE A 171 6.86 5.56 4.36
N GLN A 172 6.02 5.47 3.34
CA GLN A 172 6.42 5.63 1.94
C GLN A 172 5.75 6.86 1.36
N ASN A 173 6.50 7.89 1.04
CA ASN A 173 5.98 9.11 0.41
C ASN A 173 4.65 9.58 1.06
N GLY A 174 4.57 9.46 2.37
CA GLY A 174 3.45 9.84 3.22
C GLY A 174 3.80 11.09 4.01
N ASN A 175 3.20 12.23 3.70
CA ASN A 175 3.64 13.51 4.18
C ASN A 175 2.93 13.96 5.48
N ALA A 176 3.71 14.58 6.39
CA ALA A 176 3.24 15.19 7.64
C ALA A 176 3.97 16.52 7.96
N TYR A 177 4.64 17.10 6.95
CA TYR A 177 5.47 18.30 7.11
C TYR A 177 5.33 19.22 5.91
N GLU A 178 5.38 20.54 6.19
CA GLU A 178 5.33 21.57 5.14
C GLU A 178 6.46 21.42 4.11
N GLU A 179 7.65 21.00 4.56
CA GLU A 179 8.82 20.80 3.70
C GLU A 179 8.63 19.69 2.68
N GLY A 180 7.69 18.77 2.93
CA GLY A 180 7.35 17.67 2.05
C GLY A 180 6.27 17.99 1.03
N LEU A 181 5.92 19.25 0.83
CA LEU A 181 4.97 19.68 -0.20
C LEU A 181 5.71 20.40 -1.33
N SER A 182 5.60 19.87 -2.56
CA SER A 182 6.07 20.58 -3.74
C SER A 182 5.22 21.83 -4.00
N ASP A 183 5.70 22.76 -4.82
CA ASP A 183 4.93 23.95 -5.20
C ASP A 183 3.61 23.55 -5.88
N GLY A 184 3.65 22.56 -6.79
CA GLY A 184 2.44 22.04 -7.43
C GLY A 184 1.45 21.41 -6.44
N ALA A 185 1.94 20.69 -5.41
CA ALA A 185 1.09 20.16 -4.36
C ALA A 185 0.48 21.28 -3.52
N ARG A 186 1.24 22.33 -3.19
CA ARG A 186 0.71 23.51 -2.47
C ARG A 186 -0.39 24.22 -3.25
N ASP A 187 -0.17 24.45 -4.55
CA ASP A 187 -1.17 25.07 -5.43
C ASP A 187 -2.44 24.23 -5.50
N PHE A 188 -2.29 22.91 -5.63
CA PHE A 188 -3.42 21.97 -5.62
C PHE A 188 -4.18 21.99 -4.29
N ILE A 189 -3.49 21.93 -3.17
CA ILE A 189 -4.07 21.98 -1.82
C ILE A 189 -4.78 23.31 -1.53
N ALA A 190 -4.35 24.38 -2.20
CA ALA A 190 -4.98 25.70 -2.07
C ALA A 190 -6.30 25.85 -2.85
N LEU A 191 -6.65 24.88 -3.71
CA LEU A 191 -7.93 24.91 -4.44
C LEU A 191 -9.12 24.86 -3.48
N ARG A 192 -10.16 25.62 -3.80
CA ARG A 192 -11.43 25.67 -3.06
C ARG A 192 -12.62 25.57 -4.01
N PRO A 193 -13.74 24.96 -3.58
CA PRO A 193 -14.92 24.77 -4.44
C PRO A 193 -15.48 26.07 -5.05
N GLU A 194 -15.28 27.20 -4.37
CA GLU A 194 -15.81 28.50 -4.81
C GLU A 194 -14.95 29.16 -5.89
N GLN A 195 -13.73 28.64 -6.14
CA GLN A 195 -12.84 29.21 -7.15
C GLN A 195 -13.25 28.74 -8.55
N PRO A 196 -13.28 29.65 -9.54
CA PRO A 196 -13.49 29.26 -10.93
C PRO A 196 -12.49 28.19 -11.36
N ASP A 197 -12.97 27.20 -12.10
CA ASP A 197 -12.17 26.10 -12.71
C ASP A 197 -11.45 25.16 -11.70
N ALA A 198 -11.57 25.36 -10.38
CA ALA A 198 -10.89 24.53 -9.40
C ALA A 198 -11.30 23.05 -9.52
N GLU A 199 -12.58 22.77 -9.65
CA GLU A 199 -13.06 21.41 -9.85
C GLU A 199 -12.55 20.82 -11.17
N GLN A 200 -12.50 21.61 -12.25
CA GLN A 200 -11.97 21.13 -13.53
C GLN A 200 -10.48 20.81 -13.42
N THR A 201 -9.70 21.63 -12.73
CA THR A 201 -8.28 21.35 -12.45
C THR A 201 -8.09 20.01 -11.75
N ILE A 202 -8.92 19.70 -10.74
CA ILE A 202 -8.90 18.41 -10.07
C ILE A 202 -9.30 17.28 -11.04
N ARG A 203 -10.37 17.46 -11.81
CA ARG A 203 -10.86 16.46 -12.76
C ARG A 203 -9.86 16.13 -13.86
N ASP A 204 -9.00 17.06 -14.25
CA ASP A 204 -7.96 16.84 -15.24
C ASP A 204 -6.90 15.84 -14.74
N LEU A 205 -6.66 15.80 -13.43
CA LEU A 205 -5.80 14.77 -12.80
C LEU A 205 -6.48 13.38 -12.73
N LEU A 206 -7.81 13.32 -12.82
CA LEU A 206 -8.59 12.07 -12.83
C LEU A 206 -8.73 11.46 -14.24
N THR A 207 -7.80 11.78 -15.13
CA THR A 207 -7.70 11.26 -16.49
C THR A 207 -6.56 10.24 -16.57
N LEU A 208 -6.56 9.39 -17.61
CA LEU A 208 -5.48 8.42 -17.81
C LEU A 208 -4.10 9.08 -17.87
N SER A 209 -3.99 10.28 -18.45
CA SER A 209 -2.72 11.01 -18.47
C SER A 209 -2.29 11.46 -17.08
N GLY A 210 -3.22 11.93 -16.25
CA GLY A 210 -2.96 12.29 -14.86
C GLY A 210 -2.59 11.08 -13.99
N THR A 211 -3.29 9.96 -14.16
CA THR A 211 -2.98 8.72 -13.46
C THR A 211 -1.59 8.20 -13.84
N ARG A 212 -1.28 8.15 -15.15
CA ARG A 212 0.05 7.72 -15.62
C ARG A 212 1.16 8.64 -15.15
N PHE A 213 0.95 9.96 -15.15
CA PHE A 213 1.92 10.91 -14.65
C PHE A 213 2.40 10.57 -13.23
N GLN A 214 1.51 10.13 -12.35
CA GLN A 214 1.84 9.76 -10.98
C GLN A 214 2.74 8.51 -10.90
N TYR A 215 2.58 7.57 -11.83
CA TYR A 215 3.38 6.35 -11.91
C TYR A 215 4.71 6.56 -12.62
N GLU A 216 4.71 7.34 -13.71
CA GLU A 216 5.84 7.45 -14.63
C GLU A 216 6.86 8.52 -14.22
N THR A 217 6.44 9.53 -13.44
CA THR A 217 7.34 10.62 -13.05
C THR A 217 8.30 10.20 -11.94
N GLY A 218 9.57 10.53 -12.12
CA GLY A 218 10.64 10.20 -11.17
C GLY A 218 11.14 8.76 -11.22
N ILE A 219 10.60 7.93 -12.13
CA ILE A 219 11.03 6.54 -12.30
C ILE A 219 12.32 6.47 -13.11
N GLY A 220 13.31 5.73 -12.61
CA GLY A 220 14.60 5.51 -13.29
C GLY A 220 14.54 4.45 -14.39
N GLN A 221 13.74 3.41 -14.21
CA GLN A 221 13.66 2.26 -15.11
C GLN A 221 12.20 2.03 -15.55
N GLN A 222 11.81 2.71 -16.62
CA GLN A 222 10.45 2.67 -17.16
C GLN A 222 9.98 1.24 -17.53
N GLU A 223 10.90 0.38 -17.93
CA GLU A 223 10.62 -1.01 -18.28
C GLU A 223 10.20 -1.89 -17.10
N LEU A 224 10.42 -1.45 -15.87
CA LEU A 224 9.98 -2.15 -14.66
C LEU A 224 8.54 -1.82 -14.26
N LEU A 225 7.97 -0.75 -14.84
CA LEU A 225 6.59 -0.37 -14.55
C LEU A 225 5.60 -1.26 -15.27
N ALA A 226 4.84 -2.04 -14.53
CA ALA A 226 3.73 -2.78 -15.09
C ALA A 226 2.55 -1.83 -15.38
N PRO A 227 1.95 -1.87 -16.60
CA PRO A 227 0.80 -1.03 -16.93
C PRO A 227 -0.45 -1.34 -16.13
N ASP A 228 -0.46 -2.49 -15.45
CA ASP A 228 -1.59 -2.98 -14.65
C ASP A 228 -2.01 -1.99 -13.56
N GLY A 229 -1.03 -1.33 -12.91
CA GLY A 229 -1.28 -0.37 -11.83
C GLY A 229 -2.21 0.76 -12.29
N TRP A 230 -1.72 1.62 -13.19
CA TRP A 230 -2.50 2.77 -13.67
C TRP A 230 -3.72 2.38 -14.51
N THR A 231 -3.68 1.21 -15.18
CA THR A 231 -4.83 0.73 -15.96
C THR A 231 -5.98 0.38 -15.05
N LEU A 232 -5.71 -0.30 -13.93
CA LEU A 232 -6.74 -0.66 -12.96
C LEU A 232 -7.24 0.57 -12.20
N ASP A 233 -6.35 1.49 -11.81
CA ASP A 233 -6.72 2.75 -11.17
C ASP A 233 -7.67 3.55 -12.08
N GLN A 234 -7.29 3.72 -13.34
CA GLN A 234 -8.14 4.45 -14.30
C GLN A 234 -9.46 3.75 -14.56
N HIS A 235 -9.44 2.40 -14.61
CA HIS A 235 -10.69 1.61 -14.74
C HIS A 235 -11.66 1.94 -13.59
N PHE A 236 -11.18 2.03 -12.36
CA PHE A 236 -12.04 2.40 -11.22
C PHE A 236 -12.49 3.86 -11.31
N LEU A 237 -11.60 4.78 -11.61
CA LEU A 237 -11.93 6.21 -11.74
C LEU A 237 -12.99 6.47 -12.81
N ASP A 238 -13.00 5.70 -13.90
CA ASP A 238 -13.94 5.87 -15.00
C ASP A 238 -15.32 5.22 -14.76
N GLN A 239 -15.48 4.47 -13.65
CA GLN A 239 -16.79 3.97 -13.27
C GLN A 239 -17.72 5.13 -12.87
N PRO A 240 -19.03 5.03 -13.18
CA PRO A 240 -20.00 6.06 -12.81
C PRO A 240 -19.96 6.41 -11.30
N GLY A 241 -19.93 7.70 -11.00
CA GLY A 241 -19.97 8.21 -9.62
C GLY A 241 -18.64 8.21 -8.87
N ARG A 242 -17.55 7.63 -9.42
CA ARG A 242 -16.28 7.48 -8.69
C ARG A 242 -15.37 8.71 -8.70
N LYS A 243 -15.53 9.61 -9.65
CA LYS A 243 -14.71 10.83 -9.70
C LYS A 243 -15.13 11.88 -8.67
N GLN A 244 -16.41 11.95 -8.31
CA GLN A 244 -16.86 12.93 -7.32
C GLN A 244 -16.25 12.73 -5.93
N PRO A 245 -16.19 11.51 -5.36
CA PRO A 245 -15.43 11.24 -4.15
C PRO A 245 -14.00 11.78 -4.16
N GLN A 246 -13.31 11.63 -5.29
CA GLN A 246 -11.93 12.12 -5.44
C GLN A 246 -11.84 13.64 -5.46
N VAL A 247 -12.80 14.30 -6.10
CA VAL A 247 -12.92 15.77 -6.09
C VAL A 247 -13.16 16.29 -4.68
N ASP A 248 -14.08 15.66 -3.94
CA ASP A 248 -14.40 16.06 -2.56
C ASP A 248 -13.17 15.90 -1.64
N LEU A 249 -12.43 14.77 -1.74
CA LEU A 249 -11.20 14.54 -0.99
C LEU A 249 -10.08 15.52 -1.37
N ALA A 250 -9.96 15.86 -2.65
CA ALA A 250 -8.98 16.87 -3.10
C ALA A 250 -9.27 18.23 -2.45
N PHE A 251 -10.52 18.66 -2.40
CA PHE A 251 -10.92 19.89 -1.71
C PHE A 251 -10.71 19.82 -0.20
N ASP A 252 -10.85 18.62 0.42
CA ASP A 252 -10.63 18.44 1.85
C ASP A 252 -9.13 18.31 2.22
N TYR A 253 -8.21 18.17 1.24
CA TYR A 253 -6.81 17.89 1.57
C TYR A 253 -6.17 18.93 2.49
N HIS A 254 -6.57 20.19 2.41
CA HIS A 254 -6.10 21.26 3.29
C HIS A 254 -6.31 20.94 4.79
N SER A 255 -7.31 20.12 5.14
CA SER A 255 -7.56 19.66 6.50
C SER A 255 -6.39 18.84 7.06
N ASN A 256 -5.62 18.17 6.19
CA ASN A 256 -4.44 17.40 6.56
C ASN A 256 -3.30 18.33 6.99
N VAL A 257 -3.02 19.35 6.18
CA VAL A 257 -1.98 20.34 6.46
C VAL A 257 -2.28 21.05 7.79
N ALA A 258 -3.53 21.38 8.04
CA ALA A 258 -3.96 21.99 9.31
C ALA A 258 -3.67 21.11 10.55
N ARG A 259 -3.52 19.79 10.35
CA ARG A 259 -3.24 18.84 11.45
C ARG A 259 -1.75 18.44 11.57
N TYR A 260 -0.85 18.94 10.72
CA TYR A 260 0.56 18.57 10.76
C TYR A 260 1.18 18.79 12.15
N SER A 261 0.91 19.92 12.79
CA SER A 261 1.42 20.22 14.14
C SER A 261 0.94 19.21 15.20
N GLU A 262 -0.29 18.71 15.09
CA GLU A 262 -0.86 17.67 15.95
C GLU A 262 -0.11 16.34 15.74
N TRP A 263 0.08 15.93 14.47
CA TRP A 263 0.78 14.68 14.14
C TRP A 263 2.24 14.73 14.55
N GLN A 264 2.92 15.84 14.33
CA GLN A 264 4.31 16.06 14.78
C GLN A 264 4.41 16.01 16.32
N ALA A 265 3.44 16.57 17.04
CA ALA A 265 3.38 16.46 18.51
C ALA A 265 3.21 15.01 18.95
N TRP A 266 2.34 14.25 18.28
CA TRP A 266 2.16 12.82 18.53
C TRP A 266 3.45 12.04 18.28
N LEU A 267 4.16 12.29 17.18
CA LEU A 267 5.44 11.65 16.85
C LEU A 267 6.49 11.92 17.94
N ARG A 268 6.63 13.15 18.41
CA ARG A 268 7.56 13.52 19.53
C ARG A 268 7.20 12.84 20.84
N GLN A 269 5.90 12.74 21.13
CA GLN A 269 5.42 12.19 22.40
C GLN A 269 5.57 10.67 22.43
N HIS A 270 5.15 9.98 21.39
CA HIS A 270 5.06 8.51 21.36
C HIS A 270 6.32 7.85 20.80
N ARG A 271 7.10 8.56 19.98
CA ARG A 271 8.35 8.08 19.36
C ARG A 271 8.22 6.65 18.81
N PRO A 272 7.21 6.38 17.95
CA PRO A 272 7.06 5.05 17.39
C PRO A 272 8.32 4.63 16.63
N ARG A 273 8.68 3.36 16.68
CA ARG A 273 9.68 2.84 15.75
C ARG A 273 9.22 3.13 14.34
N THR A 274 10.09 3.66 13.51
CA THR A 274 9.69 4.14 12.17
C THR A 274 10.74 3.78 11.15
N LEU A 275 10.28 3.15 10.06
CA LEU A 275 11.02 2.97 8.82
C LEU A 275 10.44 3.95 7.77
N ILE A 276 11.30 4.72 7.15
CA ILE A 276 10.95 5.63 6.07
C ILE A 276 11.62 5.12 4.80
N VAL A 277 10.81 4.74 3.81
CA VAL A 277 11.25 4.39 2.46
C VAL A 277 10.66 5.43 1.52
N TRP A 278 11.48 6.21 0.85
CA TRP A 278 11.00 7.40 0.14
C TRP A 278 11.58 7.48 -1.26
N GLY A 279 10.70 7.56 -2.27
CA GLY A 279 11.08 7.91 -3.64
C GLY A 279 11.44 9.39 -3.68
N LYS A 280 12.74 9.70 -3.83
CA LYS A 280 13.25 11.07 -3.74
C LYS A 280 12.82 11.97 -4.90
N ASP A 281 12.47 11.35 -6.03
CA ASP A 281 12.08 12.02 -7.26
C ASP A 281 10.53 12.15 -7.39
N ASP A 282 9.82 12.03 -6.27
CA ASP A 282 8.37 12.20 -6.19
C ASP A 282 7.98 13.65 -6.53
N PRO A 283 7.12 13.86 -7.53
CA PRO A 283 6.70 15.20 -7.94
C PRO A 283 5.77 15.91 -6.94
N PHE A 284 5.15 15.17 -6.02
CA PHE A 284 4.18 15.69 -5.05
C PHE A 284 4.82 15.90 -3.67
N PHE A 285 5.53 14.88 -3.18
CA PHE A 285 6.14 14.84 -1.86
C PHE A 285 7.67 14.69 -1.98
N PRO A 286 8.39 15.81 -2.22
CA PRO A 286 9.82 15.79 -2.43
C PRO A 286 10.61 15.36 -1.18
N GLU A 287 11.85 14.95 -1.40
CA GLU A 287 12.80 14.43 -0.41
C GLU A 287 12.86 15.21 0.92
N PRO A 288 12.81 16.55 0.96
CA PRO A 288 12.83 17.29 2.25
C PRO A 288 11.75 16.85 3.23
N GLY A 289 10.60 16.33 2.74
CA GLY A 289 9.55 15.75 3.59
C GLY A 289 10.02 14.53 4.37
N ALA A 290 10.78 13.65 3.73
CA ALA A 290 11.36 12.49 4.39
C ALA A 290 12.34 12.87 5.50
N HIS A 291 13.23 13.83 5.24
CA HIS A 291 14.18 14.34 6.21
C HIS A 291 13.52 15.07 7.40
N ALA A 292 12.39 15.72 7.15
CA ALA A 292 11.67 16.44 8.19
C ALA A 292 11.21 15.54 9.34
N TYR A 293 10.89 14.28 9.07
CA TYR A 293 10.55 13.32 10.12
C TYR A 293 11.66 13.12 11.16
N LEU A 294 12.93 13.22 10.76
CA LEU A 294 14.07 13.02 11.67
C LEU A 294 14.18 14.07 12.78
N ARG A 295 13.50 15.23 12.63
CA ARG A 295 13.43 16.24 13.72
C ARG A 295 12.66 15.71 14.92
N ASP A 296 11.59 14.97 14.65
CA ASP A 296 10.68 14.46 15.68
C ASP A 296 10.98 13.00 16.03
N LEU A 297 11.61 12.26 15.10
CA LEU A 297 11.97 10.85 15.20
C LEU A 297 13.46 10.66 14.82
N PRO A 298 14.41 11.08 15.67
CA PRO A 298 15.83 11.00 15.34
C PRO A 298 16.38 9.57 15.21
N GLU A 299 15.63 8.57 15.71
CA GLU A 299 15.97 7.15 15.60
C GLU A 299 15.26 6.46 14.41
N ALA A 300 14.51 7.18 13.58
CA ALA A 300 13.86 6.61 12.40
C ALA A 300 14.90 6.17 11.37
N GLU A 301 14.64 5.03 10.74
CA GLU A 301 15.46 4.51 9.65
C GLU A 301 15.02 5.17 8.36
N LEU A 302 15.89 5.95 7.72
CA LEU A 302 15.59 6.65 6.46
C LEU A 302 16.35 6.01 5.30
N HIS A 303 15.58 5.58 4.28
CA HIS A 303 16.08 5.06 3.01
C HIS A 303 15.50 5.88 1.86
N LEU A 304 16.35 6.63 1.19
CA LEU A 304 15.99 7.37 -0.02
C LEU A 304 16.26 6.49 -1.23
N LEU A 305 15.28 6.39 -2.10
CA LEU A 305 15.30 5.53 -3.28
C LEU A 305 15.25 6.38 -4.54
N GLU A 306 16.08 6.03 -5.54
CA GLU A 306 16.09 6.66 -6.87
C GLU A 306 14.82 6.22 -7.64
N THR A 307 13.68 6.81 -7.30
CA THR A 307 12.37 6.48 -7.88
C THR A 307 11.36 7.58 -7.53
N GLY A 308 10.20 7.54 -8.20
CA GLY A 308 9.09 8.45 -7.99
C GLY A 308 8.13 8.01 -6.87
N HIS A 309 6.87 8.44 -7.01
CA HIS A 309 5.82 8.29 -6.01
C HIS A 309 5.47 6.82 -5.70
N PHE A 310 5.24 5.99 -6.72
CA PHE A 310 4.88 4.56 -6.56
C PHE A 310 6.11 3.66 -6.44
N ALA A 311 6.96 3.89 -5.44
CA ALA A 311 8.23 3.19 -5.24
C ALA A 311 8.12 1.65 -5.26
N LEU A 312 7.01 1.07 -4.81
CA LEU A 312 6.80 -0.38 -4.83
C LEU A 312 6.73 -0.99 -6.25
N GLU A 313 6.44 -0.19 -7.28
CA GLU A 313 6.39 -0.72 -8.65
C GLU A 313 7.81 -0.99 -9.19
N GLU A 314 8.77 -0.11 -8.89
CA GLU A 314 10.15 -0.23 -9.36
C GLU A 314 11.10 -0.84 -8.33
N LYS A 315 11.01 -0.42 -7.06
CA LYS A 315 11.99 -0.70 -5.99
C LYS A 315 11.57 -1.78 -4.99
N LEU A 316 10.56 -2.58 -5.31
CA LEU A 316 10.10 -3.64 -4.41
C LEU A 316 11.23 -4.57 -3.92
N PRO A 317 12.21 -5.02 -4.77
CA PRO A 317 13.30 -5.87 -4.31
C PRO A 317 14.21 -5.22 -3.25
N GLU A 318 14.30 -3.88 -3.27
CA GLU A 318 15.06 -3.11 -2.29
C GLU A 318 14.26 -2.88 -1.02
N ILE A 319 12.95 -2.64 -1.15
CA ILE A 319 12.05 -2.28 -0.03
C ILE A 319 11.68 -3.51 0.81
N VAL A 320 11.43 -4.67 0.21
CA VAL A 320 10.98 -5.88 0.93
C VAL A 320 11.93 -6.30 2.05
N PRO A 321 13.27 -6.39 1.86
CA PRO A 321 14.19 -6.73 2.93
C PRO A 321 14.17 -5.72 4.10
N LEU A 322 14.02 -4.43 3.80
CA LEU A 322 13.94 -3.36 4.81
C LEU A 322 12.69 -3.52 5.67
N ILE A 323 11.54 -3.77 5.02
CA ILE A 323 10.27 -4.02 5.72
C ILE A 323 10.38 -5.26 6.61
N ALA A 324 10.90 -6.37 6.06
CA ALA A 324 10.98 -7.63 6.81
C ALA A 324 11.85 -7.49 8.06
N ASP A 325 13.05 -6.93 7.92
CA ASP A 325 13.93 -6.70 9.05
C ASP A 325 13.32 -5.74 10.09
N PHE A 326 12.70 -4.66 9.63
CA PHE A 326 12.03 -3.69 10.50
C PHE A 326 10.87 -4.30 11.28
N VAL A 327 9.99 -5.05 10.62
CA VAL A 327 8.83 -5.68 11.25
C VAL A 327 9.27 -6.69 12.30
N ASP A 328 10.23 -7.57 12.00
CA ASP A 328 10.74 -8.57 12.93
C ASP A 328 11.32 -7.91 14.20
N ARG A 329 12.14 -6.88 14.05
CA ARG A 329 12.73 -6.14 15.20
C ARG A 329 11.68 -5.35 15.99
N THR A 330 10.65 -4.86 15.33
CA THR A 330 9.62 -4.02 15.95
C THR A 330 8.58 -4.84 16.68
N TRP A 331 8.13 -5.95 16.10
CA TRP A 331 7.06 -6.77 16.68
C TRP A 331 7.46 -7.44 17.98
N HIS A 332 8.69 -7.94 18.07
CA HIS A 332 9.21 -8.64 19.24
C HIS A 332 9.90 -7.72 20.27
N ALA A 333 9.97 -6.43 19.97
CA ALA A 333 10.51 -5.48 20.94
C ALA A 333 9.59 -5.37 22.17
N PRO A 334 10.15 -5.31 23.40
CA PRO A 334 9.34 -4.99 24.57
C PRO A 334 8.62 -3.65 24.34
N GLY A 335 7.35 -3.59 24.75
CA GLY A 335 6.57 -2.35 24.66
C GLY A 335 7.30 -1.19 25.36
N ARG A 336 7.36 -0.03 24.70
CA ARG A 336 7.89 1.21 25.30
C ARG A 336 6.88 1.84 26.23
#